data_931e3b409deb862953d0476989f134ea
#
_entry.id   931e3b409deb862953d0476989f134ea
#
_cell.length_a   1.000
_cell.length_b   1.000
_cell.length_c   1.000
_cell.angle_alpha   90.00
_cell.angle_beta   90.00
_cell.angle_gamma   90.00
#
_symmetry.space_group_name_H-M   'P 1'
#
loop_
_entity.id
_entity.type
_entity.pdbx_description
1 polymer ?
#
loop_
_entity_poly.entity_id
_entity_poly.type
_entity_poly.pdbx_seq_one_letter_code
_entity_poly.pdbx_strand_id
1 'polypeptide(L)'
;MTRVLAAVGLLLTAFGALFAQKCVECHKKVTPGIVTDWQLSKHSQNEVDCAVCHGGEHTSAEDVAKARIPTPETCETCHATQVAQFRRGKHAFGWAAMKAMPTFHWQPMAMTEGMKGCGGCHKIGLKTEAEIRELKRNGAGFGLASCDACHTRHTFSVVEARQPQACQTCHMGFDHPQWEMYSASKHGVRYLLKQAG
;
A
#
# COMPACT_ATOMS: atom_id res chain seq x y z
N MET A 1 -40.74 5.01 15.93
CA MET A 1 -39.67 5.16 14.93
C MET A 1 -38.27 4.74 15.46
N THR A 2 -37.95 4.89 16.73
CA THR A 2 -36.62 4.60 17.34
C THR A 2 -36.23 3.10 17.38
N ARG A 3 -37.19 2.18 17.50
CA ARG A 3 -36.90 0.72 17.57
C ARG A 3 -36.53 0.10 16.21
N VAL A 4 -37.01 0.65 15.11
CA VAL A 4 -36.72 0.15 13.75
C VAL A 4 -35.28 0.56 13.33
N LEU A 5 -34.83 1.74 13.71
CA LEU A 5 -33.47 2.22 13.41
C LEU A 5 -32.38 1.41 14.15
N ALA A 6 -32.67 0.98 15.40
CA ALA A 6 -31.74 0.15 16.16
C ALA A 6 -31.61 -1.27 15.56
N ALA A 7 -32.69 -1.85 15.05
CA ALA A 7 -32.68 -3.18 14.44
C ALA A 7 -31.94 -3.19 13.07
N VAL A 8 -32.08 -2.13 12.28
CA VAL A 8 -31.37 -1.98 10.99
C VAL A 8 -29.86 -1.77 11.22
N GLY A 9 -29.47 -0.98 12.24
CA GLY A 9 -28.06 -0.83 12.58
C GLY A 9 -27.40 -2.13 13.03
N LEU A 10 -28.09 -2.96 13.81
CA LEU A 10 -27.58 -4.25 14.30
C LEU A 10 -27.44 -5.28 13.17
N LEU A 11 -28.35 -5.27 12.19
CA LEU A 11 -28.27 -6.14 11.01
C LEU A 11 -27.11 -5.79 10.07
N LEU A 12 -26.80 -4.50 9.90
CA LEU A 12 -25.68 -4.05 9.05
C LEU A 12 -24.32 -4.38 9.65
N THR A 13 -24.17 -4.29 10.97
CA THR A 13 -22.90 -4.67 11.65
C THR A 13 -22.69 -6.18 11.65
N ALA A 14 -23.73 -6.98 11.79
CA ALA A 14 -23.65 -8.44 11.72
C ALA A 14 -23.26 -8.94 10.31
N PHE A 15 -23.71 -8.28 9.26
CA PHE A 15 -23.39 -8.64 7.86
C PHE A 15 -21.91 -8.33 7.51
N GLY A 16 -21.38 -7.20 7.95
CA GLY A 16 -19.97 -6.83 7.75
C GLY A 16 -19.02 -7.83 8.45
N ALA A 17 -19.32 -8.20 9.68
CA ALA A 17 -18.51 -9.16 10.44
C ALA A 17 -18.47 -10.56 9.79
N LEU A 18 -19.55 -10.98 9.13
CA LEU A 18 -19.61 -12.29 8.46
C LEU A 18 -18.75 -12.35 7.19
N PHE A 19 -18.63 -11.25 6.45
CA PHE A 19 -17.76 -11.17 5.28
C PHE A 19 -16.27 -11.13 5.65
N ALA A 20 -15.89 -10.32 6.64
CA ALA A 20 -14.53 -10.27 7.17
C ALA A 20 -14.04 -11.64 7.62
N GLN A 21 -14.89 -12.41 8.28
CA GLN A 21 -14.57 -13.75 8.79
C GLN A 21 -14.21 -14.72 7.66
N LYS A 22 -14.92 -14.70 6.52
CA LYS A 22 -14.62 -15.57 5.37
C LYS A 22 -13.24 -15.27 4.75
N CYS A 23 -12.89 -14.00 4.58
CA CYS A 23 -11.58 -13.61 4.07
C CYS A 23 -10.47 -14.13 5.00
N VAL A 24 -10.62 -13.88 6.30
CA VAL A 24 -9.65 -14.30 7.33
C VAL A 24 -9.52 -15.82 7.37
N GLU A 25 -10.60 -16.59 7.32
CA GLU A 25 -10.57 -18.06 7.36
C GLU A 25 -9.81 -18.67 6.18
N CYS A 26 -10.01 -18.13 4.97
CA CYS A 26 -9.30 -18.58 3.79
C CYS A 26 -7.83 -18.15 3.84
N HIS A 27 -7.56 -16.84 4.05
CA HIS A 27 -6.22 -16.29 4.02
C HIS A 27 -5.32 -16.73 5.18
N LYS A 28 -5.87 -17.16 6.31
CA LYS A 28 -5.10 -17.88 7.36
C LYS A 28 -4.42 -19.15 6.84
N LYS A 29 -5.00 -19.80 5.82
CA LYS A 29 -4.46 -21.03 5.24
C LYS A 29 -3.49 -20.76 4.09
N VAL A 30 -3.78 -19.76 3.25
CA VAL A 30 -3.02 -19.51 2.01
C VAL A 30 -1.99 -18.38 2.14
N THR A 31 -2.25 -17.38 2.96
CA THR A 31 -1.36 -16.23 3.20
C THR A 31 -1.41 -15.77 4.67
N PRO A 32 -1.00 -16.62 5.63
CA PRO A 32 -1.18 -16.34 7.05
C PRO A 32 -0.51 -15.05 7.53
N GLY A 33 0.62 -14.67 6.96
CA GLY A 33 1.32 -13.42 7.29
C GLY A 33 0.47 -12.17 7.07
N ILE A 34 -0.29 -12.11 5.98
CA ILE A 34 -1.20 -10.99 5.70
C ILE A 34 -2.25 -10.83 6.81
N VAL A 35 -2.80 -11.94 7.27
CA VAL A 35 -3.82 -11.94 8.34
C VAL A 35 -3.20 -11.51 9.66
N THR A 36 -2.01 -12.02 9.98
CA THR A 36 -1.29 -11.65 11.20
C THR A 36 -0.96 -10.16 11.23
N ASP A 37 -0.41 -9.64 10.14
CA ASP A 37 -0.07 -8.22 10.02
C ASP A 37 -1.32 -7.32 10.14
N TRP A 38 -2.41 -7.70 9.46
CA TRP A 38 -3.67 -6.97 9.60
C TRP A 38 -4.19 -6.99 11.03
N GLN A 39 -4.16 -8.14 11.72
CA GLN A 39 -4.60 -8.26 13.11
C GLN A 39 -3.81 -7.34 14.07
N LEU A 40 -2.54 -7.08 13.78
CA LEU A 40 -1.69 -6.15 14.54
C LEU A 40 -1.99 -4.68 14.22
N SER A 41 -2.68 -4.40 13.13
CA SER A 41 -2.92 -3.04 12.65
C SER A 41 -3.96 -2.28 13.45
N LYS A 42 -3.90 -0.96 13.39
CA LYS A 42 -4.97 -0.09 13.89
C LYS A 42 -6.26 -0.21 13.07
N HIS A 43 -6.16 -0.63 11.82
CA HIS A 43 -7.33 -0.89 10.98
C HIS A 43 -8.18 -2.03 11.56
N SER A 44 -7.56 -3.16 11.90
CA SER A 44 -8.26 -4.27 12.56
C SER A 44 -8.89 -3.87 13.89
N GLN A 45 -8.17 -3.07 14.71
CA GLN A 45 -8.67 -2.59 16.00
C GLN A 45 -9.86 -1.61 15.88
N ASN A 46 -10.05 -1.01 14.71
CA ASN A 46 -11.15 -0.10 14.40
C ASN A 46 -12.16 -0.71 13.39
N GLU A 47 -12.22 -2.03 13.33
CA GLU A 47 -13.19 -2.80 12.51
C GLU A 47 -13.09 -2.52 11.00
N VAL A 48 -11.96 -2.01 10.52
CA VAL A 48 -11.70 -1.86 9.08
C VAL A 48 -11.25 -3.20 8.54
N ASP A 49 -12.14 -3.91 7.88
CA ASP A 49 -11.92 -5.25 7.37
C ASP A 49 -11.25 -5.28 5.98
N CYS A 50 -10.97 -6.49 5.50
CA CYS A 50 -10.31 -6.71 4.22
C CYS A 50 -11.14 -6.15 3.05
N ALA A 51 -12.47 -6.27 3.11
CA ALA A 51 -13.37 -5.86 2.03
C ALA A 51 -13.44 -4.34 1.84
N VAL A 52 -13.20 -3.56 2.89
CA VAL A 52 -13.12 -2.09 2.80
C VAL A 52 -12.07 -1.67 1.77
N CYS A 53 -10.93 -2.34 1.77
CA CYS A 53 -9.83 -2.06 0.85
C CYS A 53 -9.92 -2.88 -0.45
N HIS A 54 -10.18 -4.18 -0.35
CA HIS A 54 -10.08 -5.11 -1.47
C HIS A 54 -11.41 -5.43 -2.16
N GLY A 55 -12.54 -4.93 -1.65
CA GLY A 55 -13.88 -5.29 -2.12
C GLY A 55 -14.33 -6.66 -1.65
N GLY A 56 -15.60 -6.98 -1.91
CA GLY A 56 -16.23 -8.25 -1.52
C GLY A 56 -16.46 -9.22 -2.67
N GLU A 57 -15.93 -8.92 -3.87
CA GLU A 57 -16.21 -9.71 -5.08
C GLU A 57 -15.29 -10.93 -5.25
N HIS A 58 -14.12 -10.90 -4.60
CA HIS A 58 -13.21 -12.03 -4.53
C HIS A 58 -13.67 -13.01 -3.45
N THR A 59 -13.99 -14.23 -3.86
CA THR A 59 -14.57 -15.25 -2.98
C THR A 59 -13.89 -16.61 -3.06
N SER A 60 -13.00 -16.82 -4.05
CA SER A 60 -12.28 -18.08 -4.25
C SER A 60 -10.92 -17.86 -4.93
N ALA A 61 -10.07 -18.88 -4.97
CA ALA A 61 -8.76 -18.83 -5.61
C ALA A 61 -8.84 -18.53 -7.11
N GLU A 62 -9.94 -18.94 -7.76
CA GLU A 62 -10.14 -18.82 -9.21
C GLU A 62 -10.52 -17.38 -9.61
N ASP A 63 -11.00 -16.58 -8.66
CA ASP A 63 -11.49 -15.23 -8.94
C ASP A 63 -10.64 -14.11 -8.32
N VAL A 64 -9.39 -14.40 -8.00
CA VAL A 64 -8.43 -13.45 -7.39
C VAL A 64 -8.35 -12.10 -8.16
N ALA A 65 -8.57 -12.13 -9.45
CA ALA A 65 -8.57 -10.92 -10.29
C ALA A 65 -9.68 -9.92 -9.93
N LYS A 66 -10.74 -10.36 -9.22
CA LYS A 66 -11.81 -9.48 -8.73
C LYS A 66 -11.41 -8.68 -7.48
N ALA A 67 -10.38 -9.12 -6.76
CA ALA A 67 -9.87 -8.33 -5.64
C ALA A 67 -9.39 -6.96 -6.13
N ARG A 68 -9.89 -5.90 -5.49
CA ARG A 68 -9.44 -4.54 -5.80
C ARG A 68 -8.01 -4.35 -5.32
N ILE A 69 -7.25 -3.56 -6.07
CA ILE A 69 -5.97 -3.04 -5.60
C ILE A 69 -6.26 -1.68 -4.97
N PRO A 70 -5.99 -1.50 -3.67
CA PRO A 70 -6.20 -0.22 -3.00
C PRO A 70 -5.36 0.89 -3.65
N THR A 71 -5.99 2.04 -3.82
CA THR A 71 -5.38 3.27 -4.34
C THR A 71 -5.51 4.38 -3.29
N PRO A 72 -4.89 5.55 -3.49
CA PRO A 72 -5.10 6.67 -2.59
C PRO A 72 -6.57 7.03 -2.38
N GLU A 73 -7.41 6.85 -3.39
CA GLU A 73 -8.86 7.08 -3.30
C GLU A 73 -9.53 6.14 -2.29
N THR A 74 -9.06 4.89 -2.22
CA THR A 74 -9.53 3.95 -1.18
C THR A 74 -9.22 4.46 0.23
N CYS A 75 -8.03 5.03 0.41
CA CYS A 75 -7.60 5.58 1.70
C CYS A 75 -8.34 6.89 2.04
N GLU A 76 -8.69 7.67 1.02
CA GLU A 76 -9.29 9.01 1.14
C GLU A 76 -10.63 9.01 1.88
N THR A 77 -11.38 7.93 1.83
CA THR A 77 -12.68 7.80 2.51
C THR A 77 -12.58 8.07 4.01
N CYS A 78 -11.43 7.78 4.62
CA CYS A 78 -11.16 8.02 6.03
C CYS A 78 -9.96 8.97 6.26
N HIS A 79 -8.99 9.01 5.34
CA HIS A 79 -7.73 9.74 5.45
C HIS A 79 -7.62 10.91 4.45
N ALA A 80 -8.69 11.67 4.27
CA ALA A 80 -8.80 12.74 3.27
C ALA A 80 -7.65 13.76 3.34
N THR A 81 -7.28 14.19 4.56
CA THR A 81 -6.19 15.16 4.77
C THR A 81 -4.85 14.61 4.31
N GLN A 82 -4.53 13.37 4.65
CA GLN A 82 -3.27 12.72 4.30
C GLN A 82 -3.18 12.48 2.79
N VAL A 83 -4.28 12.07 2.16
CA VAL A 83 -4.33 11.89 0.71
C VAL A 83 -4.18 13.23 -0.02
N ALA A 84 -4.82 14.30 0.46
CA ALA A 84 -4.63 15.62 -0.10
C ALA A 84 -3.18 16.12 0.03
N GLN A 85 -2.51 15.83 1.14
CA GLN A 85 -1.08 16.13 1.32
C GLN A 85 -0.22 15.30 0.36
N PHE A 86 -0.48 14.00 0.22
CA PHE A 86 0.24 13.12 -0.70
C PHE A 86 0.12 13.63 -2.15
N ARG A 87 -1.09 13.97 -2.60
CA ARG A 87 -1.33 14.48 -3.97
C ARG A 87 -0.55 15.77 -4.29
N ARG A 88 -0.25 16.59 -3.29
CA ARG A 88 0.59 17.79 -3.44
C ARG A 88 2.09 17.50 -3.33
N GLY A 89 2.44 16.32 -2.83
CA GLY A 89 3.83 15.90 -2.61
C GLY A 89 4.51 15.38 -3.88
N LYS A 90 5.83 15.41 -3.91
CA LYS A 90 6.63 14.93 -5.06
C LYS A 90 6.42 13.44 -5.34
N HIS A 91 6.16 12.63 -4.33
CA HIS A 91 5.91 11.20 -4.50
C HIS A 91 4.69 10.92 -5.40
N ALA A 92 3.65 11.75 -5.36
CA ALA A 92 2.48 11.61 -6.22
C ALA A 92 2.83 11.65 -7.72
N PHE A 93 3.91 12.34 -8.08
CA PHE A 93 4.37 12.48 -9.46
C PHE A 93 5.39 11.40 -9.87
N GLY A 94 5.79 10.51 -8.97
CA GLY A 94 6.84 9.52 -9.22
C GLY A 94 6.63 8.70 -10.49
N TRP A 95 5.42 8.20 -10.71
CA TRP A 95 5.07 7.40 -11.89
C TRP A 95 5.13 8.23 -13.19
N ALA A 96 4.53 9.41 -13.19
CA ALA A 96 4.56 10.31 -14.34
C ALA A 96 5.98 10.80 -14.65
N ALA A 97 6.76 11.12 -13.62
CA ALA A 97 8.15 11.55 -13.77
C ALA A 97 9.01 10.45 -14.43
N MET A 98 8.87 9.19 -13.99
CA MET A 98 9.56 8.06 -14.61
C MET A 98 9.22 7.96 -16.11
N LYS A 99 7.94 8.01 -16.44
CA LYS A 99 7.49 7.91 -17.85
C LYS A 99 7.98 9.06 -18.73
N ALA A 100 8.23 10.25 -18.15
CA ALA A 100 8.76 11.39 -18.86
C ALA A 100 10.27 11.31 -19.12
N MET A 101 10.98 10.40 -18.44
CA MET A 101 12.44 10.28 -18.63
C MET A 101 12.76 9.59 -19.97
N PRO A 102 13.68 10.15 -20.79
CA PRO A 102 14.09 9.50 -22.05
C PRO A 102 14.62 8.07 -21.85
N THR A 103 15.35 7.84 -20.77
CA THR A 103 15.89 6.51 -20.43
C THR A 103 14.82 5.44 -20.22
N PHE A 104 13.63 5.82 -19.80
CA PHE A 104 12.50 4.88 -19.66
C PHE A 104 12.14 4.22 -20.99
N HIS A 105 12.09 5.02 -22.06
CA HIS A 105 11.71 4.53 -23.39
C HIS A 105 12.77 3.64 -24.05
N TRP A 106 13.99 3.63 -23.53
CA TRP A 106 15.13 2.90 -24.07
C TRP A 106 15.51 1.66 -23.25
N GLN A 107 14.89 1.51 -22.09
CA GLN A 107 15.11 0.35 -21.23
C GLN A 107 14.29 -0.85 -21.69
N PRO A 108 14.81 -2.07 -21.57
CA PRO A 108 14.01 -3.27 -21.77
C PRO A 108 12.78 -3.27 -20.86
N MET A 109 11.64 -3.71 -21.40
CA MET A 109 10.36 -3.73 -20.67
C MET A 109 10.45 -4.41 -19.30
N ALA A 110 11.27 -5.44 -19.17
CA ALA A 110 11.49 -6.15 -17.91
C ALA A 110 12.11 -5.27 -16.81
N MET A 111 12.81 -4.19 -17.15
CA MET A 111 13.40 -3.26 -16.18
C MET A 111 12.45 -2.14 -15.77
N THR A 112 11.45 -1.83 -16.59
CA THR A 112 10.53 -0.71 -16.38
C THR A 112 9.13 -1.15 -16.03
N GLU A 113 8.73 -2.33 -16.47
CA GLU A 113 7.42 -2.93 -16.16
C GLU A 113 7.51 -3.99 -15.05
N GLY A 114 6.36 -4.43 -14.57
CA GLY A 114 6.27 -5.49 -13.57
C GLY A 114 6.84 -5.11 -12.21
N MET A 115 6.97 -3.82 -11.90
CA MET A 115 7.55 -3.32 -10.64
C MET A 115 9.03 -3.67 -10.46
N LYS A 116 9.75 -3.85 -11.56
CA LYS A 116 11.20 -4.04 -11.60
C LYS A 116 11.89 -2.74 -12.04
N GLY A 117 13.19 -2.64 -11.82
CA GLY A 117 13.96 -1.46 -12.22
C GLY A 117 13.34 -0.16 -11.70
N CYS A 118 13.25 0.86 -12.55
CA CYS A 118 12.70 2.17 -12.19
C CYS A 118 11.27 2.08 -11.60
N GLY A 119 10.42 1.21 -12.15
CA GLY A 119 9.05 0.98 -11.67
C GLY A 119 8.99 0.43 -10.25
N GLY A 120 10.03 -0.25 -9.78
CA GLY A 120 10.11 -0.77 -8.41
C GLY A 120 9.97 0.32 -7.34
N CYS A 121 10.54 1.50 -7.60
CA CYS A 121 10.48 2.68 -6.71
C CYS A 121 9.41 3.69 -7.17
N HIS A 122 9.39 4.03 -8.45
CA HIS A 122 8.49 5.05 -8.99
C HIS A 122 7.01 4.66 -8.99
N LYS A 123 6.70 3.38 -8.72
CA LYS A 123 5.32 2.90 -8.51
C LYS A 123 4.54 3.65 -7.42
N ILE A 124 5.22 4.38 -6.54
CA ILE A 124 4.60 5.22 -5.51
C ILE A 124 3.71 6.32 -6.12
N GLY A 125 3.98 6.75 -7.34
CA GLY A 125 3.25 7.82 -8.01
C GLY A 125 1.80 7.44 -8.36
N LEU A 126 0.96 8.46 -8.51
CA LEU A 126 -0.43 8.31 -8.96
C LEU A 126 -0.48 7.69 -10.36
N LYS A 127 -1.48 6.84 -10.55
CA LYS A 127 -1.77 6.15 -11.81
C LYS A 127 -3.22 6.32 -12.18
N THR A 128 -3.50 6.37 -13.46
CA THR A 128 -4.87 6.30 -13.97
C THR A 128 -5.43 4.88 -13.80
N GLU A 129 -6.74 4.75 -13.79
CA GLU A 129 -7.38 3.44 -13.77
C GLU A 129 -6.98 2.56 -14.96
N ALA A 130 -6.73 3.16 -16.13
CA ALA A 130 -6.28 2.44 -17.31
C ALA A 130 -4.90 1.81 -17.07
N GLU A 131 -3.97 2.56 -16.49
CA GLU A 131 -2.64 2.06 -16.12
C GLU A 131 -2.71 0.96 -15.06
N ILE A 132 -3.59 1.12 -14.05
CA ILE A 132 -3.79 0.09 -13.03
C ILE A 132 -4.32 -1.21 -13.66
N ARG A 133 -5.32 -1.11 -14.56
CA ARG A 133 -5.85 -2.28 -15.29
C ARG A 133 -4.78 -2.97 -16.14
N GLU A 134 -3.92 -2.20 -16.77
CA GLU A 134 -2.84 -2.75 -17.58
C GLU A 134 -1.79 -3.46 -16.72
N LEU A 135 -1.35 -2.85 -15.63
CA LEU A 135 -0.44 -3.47 -14.67
C LEU A 135 -1.01 -4.77 -14.08
N LYS A 136 -2.31 -4.81 -13.80
CA LYS A 136 -2.99 -6.06 -13.39
C LYS A 136 -2.90 -7.14 -14.46
N ARG A 137 -3.19 -6.83 -15.71
CA ARG A 137 -3.12 -7.79 -16.82
C ARG A 137 -1.71 -8.36 -16.99
N ASN A 138 -0.69 -7.55 -16.77
CA ASN A 138 0.71 -7.91 -16.92
C ASN A 138 1.29 -8.61 -15.66
N GLY A 139 0.45 -8.97 -14.70
CA GLY A 139 0.87 -9.66 -13.47
C GLY A 139 1.62 -8.76 -12.46
N ALA A 140 1.65 -7.44 -12.68
CA ALA A 140 2.30 -6.46 -11.81
C ALA A 140 1.36 -5.89 -10.74
N GLY A 141 0.24 -6.55 -10.49
CA GLY A 141 -0.89 -5.96 -9.79
C GLY A 141 -0.71 -5.71 -8.30
N PHE A 142 0.11 -6.47 -7.62
CA PHE A 142 0.29 -6.30 -6.18
C PHE A 142 1.45 -5.37 -5.88
N GLY A 143 1.20 -4.33 -5.09
CA GLY A 143 2.22 -3.37 -4.68
C GLY A 143 2.34 -2.14 -5.58
N LEU A 144 1.23 -1.64 -6.06
CA LEU A 144 1.17 -0.33 -6.76
C LEU A 144 1.44 0.87 -5.82
N ALA A 145 1.84 0.56 -4.64
CA ALA A 145 2.25 1.32 -3.48
C ALA A 145 2.24 2.85 -3.65
N SER A 146 1.23 3.48 -3.06
CA SER A 146 1.30 4.92 -2.81
C SER A 146 1.53 5.15 -1.31
N CYS A 147 0.50 5.01 -0.49
CA CYS A 147 0.62 5.14 0.96
C CYS A 147 1.36 3.95 1.58
N ASP A 148 1.15 2.76 1.05
CA ASP A 148 1.76 1.50 1.49
C ASP A 148 3.23 1.32 1.08
N ALA A 149 3.81 2.28 0.37
CA ALA A 149 5.27 2.34 0.18
C ALA A 149 6.02 2.65 1.48
N CYS A 150 5.40 3.44 2.37
CA CYS A 150 5.96 3.81 3.68
C CYS A 150 5.21 3.13 4.83
N HIS A 151 3.88 3.00 4.71
CA HIS A 151 3.04 2.30 5.67
C HIS A 151 2.92 0.82 5.28
N THR A 152 3.88 0.01 5.72
CA THR A 152 4.01 -1.40 5.30
C THR A 152 2.70 -2.17 5.45
N ARG A 153 2.29 -2.83 4.40
CA ARG A 153 1.12 -3.71 4.38
C ARG A 153 1.39 -4.96 5.24
N HIS A 154 0.48 -5.42 6.01
CA HIS A 154 -0.88 -4.97 6.35
C HIS A 154 -0.93 -4.39 7.76
N THR A 155 0.23 -4.18 8.39
CA THR A 155 0.34 -3.52 9.71
C THR A 155 0.01 -2.03 9.64
N PHE A 156 0.29 -1.38 8.52
CA PHE A 156 0.13 0.07 8.30
C PHE A 156 0.73 0.91 9.45
N SER A 157 1.89 0.49 9.94
CA SER A 157 2.55 1.06 11.10
C SER A 157 3.03 2.49 10.82
N VAL A 158 2.58 3.43 11.65
CA VAL A 158 3.10 4.81 11.67
C VAL A 158 4.51 4.84 12.24
N VAL A 159 4.84 3.91 13.14
CA VAL A 159 6.17 3.81 13.74
C VAL A 159 7.19 3.43 12.67
N GLU A 160 6.90 2.43 11.85
CA GLU A 160 7.75 2.05 10.71
C GLU A 160 7.87 3.17 9.68
N ALA A 161 6.76 3.79 9.28
CA ALA A 161 6.75 4.86 8.29
C ALA A 161 7.57 6.10 8.71
N ARG A 162 7.78 6.28 10.01
CA ARG A 162 8.61 7.38 10.57
C ARG A 162 10.09 7.04 10.68
N GLN A 163 10.48 5.80 10.45
CA GLN A 163 11.89 5.42 10.48
C GLN A 163 12.56 5.81 9.15
N PRO A 164 13.82 6.27 9.17
CA PRO A 164 14.57 6.55 7.95
C PRO A 164 14.66 5.34 7.02
N GLN A 165 14.61 4.13 7.54
CA GLN A 165 14.62 2.88 6.78
C GLN A 165 13.42 2.76 5.84
N ALA A 166 12.28 3.37 6.15
CA ALA A 166 11.14 3.43 5.23
C ALA A 166 11.46 4.17 3.92
N CYS A 167 12.42 5.11 3.96
CA CYS A 167 12.88 5.84 2.79
C CYS A 167 13.93 5.05 2.00
N GLN A 168 14.72 4.23 2.71
CA GLN A 168 15.83 3.45 2.15
C GLN A 168 15.39 2.55 1.00
N THR A 169 14.21 1.97 1.06
CA THR A 169 13.69 1.03 0.04
C THR A 169 13.68 1.58 -1.39
N CYS A 170 13.69 2.91 -1.52
CA CYS A 170 13.70 3.60 -2.80
C CYS A 170 14.86 4.60 -2.93
N HIS A 171 15.25 5.26 -1.83
CA HIS A 171 16.28 6.29 -1.82
C HIS A 171 17.65 5.70 -1.48
N MET A 172 18.12 4.76 -2.31
CA MET A 172 19.41 4.05 -2.16
C MET A 172 20.05 3.76 -3.51
N GLY A 173 21.33 3.46 -3.50
CA GLY A 173 22.08 3.04 -4.68
C GLY A 173 22.74 4.21 -5.41
N PHE A 174 23.40 3.91 -6.54
CA PHE A 174 24.27 4.85 -7.24
C PHE A 174 23.55 6.05 -7.86
N ASP A 175 22.28 5.92 -8.18
CA ASP A 175 21.46 6.95 -8.83
C ASP A 175 20.61 7.74 -7.83
N HIS A 176 20.33 7.18 -6.64
CA HIS A 176 19.56 7.80 -5.56
C HIS A 176 20.20 7.59 -4.19
N PRO A 177 21.45 8.05 -3.94
CA PRO A 177 22.26 7.69 -2.78
C PRO A 177 21.90 8.43 -1.49
N GLN A 178 20.64 8.81 -1.29
CA GLN A 178 20.25 9.59 -0.11
C GLN A 178 20.41 8.79 1.19
N TRP A 179 20.16 7.48 1.16
CA TRP A 179 20.38 6.62 2.31
C TRP A 179 21.85 6.55 2.71
N GLU A 180 22.72 6.33 1.74
CA GLU A 180 24.18 6.27 1.95
C GLU A 180 24.70 7.59 2.50
N MET A 181 24.24 8.70 1.94
CA MET A 181 24.60 10.05 2.43
C MET A 181 24.07 10.30 3.84
N TYR A 182 22.83 9.91 4.12
CA TYR A 182 22.24 10.07 5.44
C TYR A 182 22.96 9.21 6.47
N SER A 183 23.11 7.90 6.21
CA SER A 183 23.70 6.95 7.17
C SER A 183 25.15 7.28 7.50
N ALA A 184 25.92 7.84 6.57
CA ALA A 184 27.27 8.32 6.79
C ALA A 184 27.36 9.72 7.46
N SER A 185 26.24 10.46 7.51
CA SER A 185 26.22 11.78 8.14
C SER A 185 26.23 11.69 9.66
N LYS A 186 26.62 12.80 10.32
CA LYS A 186 26.54 12.91 11.81
C LYS A 186 25.12 12.63 12.33
N HIS A 187 24.08 13.01 11.60
CA HIS A 187 22.69 12.77 11.98
C HIS A 187 22.33 11.30 11.88
N GLY A 188 22.67 10.64 10.77
CA GLY A 188 22.42 9.23 10.55
C GLY A 188 23.18 8.33 11.52
N VAL A 189 24.48 8.58 11.72
CA VAL A 189 25.30 7.84 12.70
C VAL A 189 24.69 7.95 14.10
N ARG A 190 24.33 9.16 14.53
CA ARG A 190 23.72 9.35 15.85
C ARG A 190 22.37 8.66 16.00
N TYR A 191 21.56 8.67 14.94
CA TYR A 191 20.29 7.97 14.92
C TYR A 191 20.49 6.45 15.04
N LEU A 192 21.36 5.87 14.22
CA LEU A 192 21.62 4.43 14.21
C LEU A 192 22.20 3.93 15.52
N LEU A 193 23.12 4.69 16.12
CA LEU A 193 23.67 4.37 17.44
C LEU A 193 22.60 4.37 18.54
N LYS A 194 21.65 5.31 18.49
CA LYS A 194 20.52 5.33 19.42
C LYS A 194 19.57 4.15 19.26
N GLN A 195 19.48 3.58 18.08
CA GLN A 195 18.64 2.41 17.83
C GLN A 195 19.32 1.10 18.28
N ALA A 196 20.63 1.07 18.28
CA ALA A 196 21.43 -0.12 18.65
C ALA A 196 21.64 -0.27 20.16
N GLY A 197 21.38 0.76 20.95
CA GLY A 197 21.56 0.79 22.43
C GLY A 197 20.30 1.05 23.16
#